data_c6e043142afc9330b6f581ffe7e3aee5
#
_entry.id   c6e043142afc9330b6f581ffe7e3aee5
#
_cell.length_a   1.000
_cell.length_b   1.000
_cell.length_c   1.000
_cell.angle_alpha   90.00
_cell.angle_beta   90.00
_cell.angle_gamma   90.00
#
_symmetry.space_group_name_H-M   'P 1'
#
loop_
_entity.id
_entity.type
_entity.pdbx_description
1 polymer ?
#
loop_
_entity_poly.entity_id
_entity_poly.type
_entity_poly.pdbx_seq_one_letter_code
_entity_poly.pdbx_strand_id
1 'polypeptide(L)'
;MRMFTIGLLLWPLSLINLVSAFPGSMNGHDGHSGHQGMHKSCPYANAQDEVKPKTEHEKRFLFNLMKSPVDISGEHTFQPPDFENGDKRGPCPGLNALANHGYIPRSGVVSFVNVIAAINKVYGMGVDLATILAIMGTVWTGDVLSLDPSFSIGGPDTGVNNLLNNLGGVLGEPQGLIGSHNFIEADSSNTRDDLYVTGNSWTLNMDKFMTWYNMSSDGTYDMGLMAERAKIRMDQTIHTNPDFYYGPVTGLIARNAGYIFAGRLFRNHSTENPEGTLTKSHLRNFYGIYGPEHNLTYREGWERIPENWYKTPVDYGLISLNLDLIGFISRYPELGSIGGNTGEVDSFAGVDLGDLTGGVLNLAGLLKDNNLLCFVTEVLKFASPNALAGIYSTVAAPLEFVTNILAVPLLNFTCPAFKDLQMGGKPLWEALQDDFPGALKSNRSF
;
A
#
# COMPACT_ATOMS: atom_id res chain seq x y z
N MET A 1 -38.65 -37.99 1.50
CA MET A 1 -37.67 -37.61 0.49
C MET A 1 -38.22 -36.42 -0.28
N ARG A 2 -37.97 -35.22 0.16
CA ARG A 2 -38.32 -33.96 -0.51
C ARG A 2 -37.03 -33.21 -0.73
N MET A 3 -36.62 -33.05 -1.97
CA MET A 3 -35.48 -32.23 -2.42
C MET A 3 -35.84 -30.77 -2.21
N PHE A 4 -35.03 -30.05 -1.42
CA PHE A 4 -35.03 -28.59 -1.38
C PHE A 4 -34.03 -28.10 -2.42
N THR A 5 -34.56 -27.48 -3.45
CA THR A 5 -33.78 -26.74 -4.45
C THR A 5 -33.51 -25.39 -3.85
N ILE A 6 -32.24 -25.11 -3.46
CA ILE A 6 -31.78 -23.78 -3.05
C ILE A 6 -31.53 -23.00 -4.34
N GLY A 7 -32.44 -22.10 -4.67
CA GLY A 7 -32.25 -21.12 -5.73
C GLY A 7 -31.21 -20.06 -5.27
N LEU A 8 -30.07 -20.06 -5.91
CA LEU A 8 -29.10 -18.94 -5.82
C LEU A 8 -29.74 -17.70 -6.44
N LEU A 9 -30.19 -16.77 -5.60
CA LEU A 9 -30.53 -15.41 -6.00
C LEU A 9 -29.23 -14.64 -6.25
N LEU A 10 -28.81 -14.62 -7.50
CA LEU A 10 -27.82 -13.68 -8.01
C LEU A 10 -28.47 -12.28 -8.02
N TRP A 11 -28.10 -11.43 -7.09
CA TRP A 11 -28.36 -10.02 -7.18
C TRP A 11 -27.34 -9.41 -8.17
N PRO A 12 -27.79 -8.68 -9.18
CA PRO A 12 -26.87 -7.93 -10.03
C PRO A 12 -26.34 -6.75 -9.25
N LEU A 13 -25.03 -6.74 -9.01
CA LEU A 13 -24.27 -5.57 -8.56
C LEU A 13 -24.47 -4.45 -9.59
N SER A 14 -25.34 -3.51 -9.29
CA SER A 14 -25.52 -2.26 -10.03
C SER A 14 -24.35 -1.29 -9.75
N LEU A 15 -23.11 -1.73 -10.04
CA LEU A 15 -21.88 -0.93 -9.98
C LEU A 15 -21.61 -0.19 -11.30
N ILE A 16 -22.53 -0.25 -12.29
CA ILE A 16 -22.31 0.22 -13.67
C ILE A 16 -22.50 1.74 -13.83
N ASN A 17 -22.96 2.48 -12.82
CA ASN A 17 -23.27 3.91 -12.98
C ASN A 17 -22.23 4.90 -12.44
N LEU A 18 -21.00 4.49 -12.14
CA LEU A 18 -19.94 5.39 -11.64
C LEU A 18 -18.84 5.73 -12.67
N VAL A 19 -18.97 5.30 -13.94
CA VAL A 19 -17.91 5.46 -14.96
C VAL A 19 -18.17 6.65 -15.92
N SER A 20 -19.12 7.53 -15.68
CA SER A 20 -19.50 8.58 -16.65
C SER A 20 -18.91 9.97 -16.37
N ALA A 21 -17.72 10.10 -15.83
CA ALA A 21 -17.11 11.42 -15.60
C ALA A 21 -15.64 11.51 -16.03
N PHE A 22 -15.33 11.18 -17.30
CA PHE A 22 -14.07 11.60 -17.90
C PHE A 22 -14.32 12.42 -19.18
N PRO A 23 -13.77 13.65 -19.31
CA PRO A 23 -13.82 14.39 -20.56
C PRO A 23 -12.83 13.82 -21.57
N GLY A 24 -13.30 13.71 -22.80
CA GLY A 24 -12.62 13.09 -23.92
C GLY A 24 -11.35 13.80 -24.37
N SER A 25 -10.54 12.98 -25.01
CA SER A 25 -9.41 13.21 -25.90
C SER A 25 -9.60 14.43 -26.85
N MET A 26 -8.56 15.25 -26.98
CA MET A 26 -8.36 16.08 -28.15
C MET A 26 -7.10 15.65 -28.91
N ASN A 27 -7.32 15.27 -30.16
CA ASN A 27 -6.33 15.10 -31.22
C ASN A 27 -5.80 16.44 -31.74
N GLY A 28 -4.58 16.47 -32.26
CA GLY A 28 -4.15 17.52 -33.18
C GLY A 28 -2.63 17.61 -33.36
N HIS A 29 -2.13 16.99 -34.30
CA HIS A 29 -1.43 17.35 -35.57
C HIS A 29 -0.10 18.14 -35.53
N ASP A 30 0.90 17.47 -36.15
CA ASP A 30 1.93 17.94 -37.14
C ASP A 30 3.02 18.92 -36.71
N GLY A 31 4.30 18.53 -36.79
CA GLY A 31 5.11 18.46 -37.97
C GLY A 31 6.43 19.22 -37.86
N HIS A 32 7.50 18.61 -38.32
CA HIS A 32 8.78 19.09 -38.83
C HIS A 32 10.06 19.04 -37.99
N SER A 33 10.82 18.09 -38.41
CA SER A 33 12.28 17.92 -38.68
C SER A 33 13.27 19.02 -38.28
N GLY A 34 14.40 18.57 -37.66
CA GLY A 34 15.67 19.28 -37.59
C GLY A 34 16.72 18.48 -36.83
N HIS A 35 17.60 17.83 -37.57
CA HIS A 35 18.79 17.15 -37.06
C HIS A 35 19.77 18.13 -36.41
N GLN A 36 20.34 17.83 -35.23
CA GLN A 36 21.80 17.74 -35.00
C GLN A 36 22.15 17.52 -33.52
N GLY A 37 23.13 16.66 -33.26
CA GLY A 37 23.98 16.74 -32.04
C GLY A 37 23.67 15.72 -30.96
N MET A 38 24.29 14.54 -31.11
CA MET A 38 24.32 13.46 -30.14
C MET A 38 25.16 13.86 -28.90
N HIS A 39 24.52 14.20 -27.75
CA HIS A 39 25.07 13.98 -26.42
C HIS A 39 24.12 13.05 -25.68
N LYS A 40 24.59 11.84 -25.40
CA LYS A 40 23.87 10.86 -24.59
C LYS A 40 23.85 11.34 -23.14
N SER A 41 22.87 12.16 -22.79
CA SER A 41 22.45 12.36 -21.41
C SER A 41 21.30 11.38 -21.12
N CYS A 42 21.36 10.74 -19.95
CA CYS A 42 20.31 9.87 -19.45
C CYS A 42 18.96 10.62 -19.53
N PRO A 43 17.91 10.07 -20.19
CA PRO A 43 16.63 10.78 -20.38
C PRO A 43 15.90 11.12 -19.09
N TYR A 44 16.33 10.57 -17.96
CA TYR A 44 15.72 10.77 -16.64
C TYR A 44 16.52 11.70 -15.69
N ALA A 45 17.69 12.17 -16.10
CA ALA A 45 18.46 13.14 -15.30
C ALA A 45 17.77 14.53 -15.17
N ASN A 46 16.73 14.80 -15.97
CA ASN A 46 15.95 16.04 -15.93
C ASN A 46 14.52 15.87 -15.41
N ALA A 47 14.16 14.75 -14.78
CA ALA A 47 12.92 14.61 -14.02
C ALA A 47 12.99 15.31 -12.63
N GLN A 48 13.93 16.21 -12.43
CA GLN A 48 13.76 17.38 -11.57
C GLN A 48 12.94 18.42 -12.38
N ASP A 49 11.77 18.02 -12.87
CA ASP A 49 10.77 19.01 -13.18
C ASP A 49 10.46 19.69 -11.84
N GLU A 50 11.07 20.87 -11.65
CA GLU A 50 10.48 21.91 -10.84
C GLU A 50 9.01 21.90 -11.20
N VAL A 51 8.16 21.50 -10.25
CA VAL A 51 6.70 21.59 -10.39
C VAL A 51 6.48 23.07 -10.71
N LYS A 52 6.29 23.36 -12.00
CA LYS A 52 6.05 24.73 -12.45
C LYS A 52 4.92 25.27 -11.59
N PRO A 53 5.06 26.45 -11.00
CA PRO A 53 4.01 26.98 -10.15
C PRO A 53 2.71 26.95 -10.95
N LYS A 54 1.70 26.25 -10.45
CA LYS A 54 0.40 26.13 -11.09
C LYS A 54 -0.13 27.52 -11.42
N THR A 55 -0.75 27.66 -12.56
CA THR A 55 -1.37 28.93 -12.97
C THR A 55 -2.36 29.39 -11.91
N GLU A 56 -2.64 30.69 -11.83
CA GLU A 56 -3.65 31.22 -10.90
C GLU A 56 -5.05 30.56 -11.13
N HIS A 57 -5.31 30.10 -12.35
CA HIS A 57 -6.54 29.38 -12.66
C HIS A 57 -6.56 27.96 -12.03
N GLU A 58 -5.45 27.23 -12.10
CA GLU A 58 -5.29 25.92 -11.45
C GLU A 58 -5.34 26.04 -9.94
N LYS A 59 -4.70 27.06 -9.37
CA LYS A 59 -4.78 27.35 -7.93
C LYS A 59 -6.22 27.66 -7.50
N ARG A 60 -6.98 28.45 -8.27
CA ARG A 60 -8.40 28.76 -8.01
C ARG A 60 -9.28 27.53 -8.15
N PHE A 61 -9.00 26.64 -9.11
CA PHE A 61 -9.74 25.40 -9.27
C PHE A 61 -9.52 24.48 -8.05
N LEU A 62 -8.28 24.28 -7.64
CA LEU A 62 -7.93 23.52 -6.44
C LEU A 62 -8.54 24.16 -5.18
N PHE A 63 -8.49 25.48 -5.06
CA PHE A 63 -9.11 26.22 -3.96
C PHE A 63 -10.62 25.96 -3.84
N ASN A 64 -11.33 25.87 -4.95
CA ASN A 64 -12.76 25.57 -4.95
C ASN A 64 -13.08 24.12 -4.54
N LEU A 65 -12.14 23.18 -4.71
CA LEU A 65 -12.28 21.80 -4.26
C LEU A 65 -12.00 21.62 -2.76
N MET A 66 -11.18 22.50 -2.17
CA MET A 66 -10.76 22.45 -0.76
C MET A 66 -11.60 23.34 0.15
N LYS A 67 -12.93 23.11 0.19
CA LYS A 67 -13.86 24.01 0.89
C LYS A 67 -13.87 23.86 2.41
N SER A 68 -13.47 22.72 2.95
CA SER A 68 -13.51 22.45 4.39
C SER A 68 -12.48 21.39 4.81
N PRO A 69 -11.95 21.48 6.04
CA PRO A 69 -11.11 20.43 6.59
C PRO A 69 -11.89 19.12 6.73
N VAL A 70 -11.19 18.02 6.86
CA VAL A 70 -11.80 16.74 7.23
C VAL A 70 -12.48 16.89 8.59
N ASP A 71 -13.74 16.45 8.67
CA ASP A 71 -14.54 16.58 9.88
C ASP A 71 -14.01 15.64 10.97
N ILE A 72 -13.69 16.21 12.13
CA ILE A 72 -13.25 15.49 13.33
C ILE A 72 -14.16 15.80 14.53
N SER A 73 -15.39 16.22 14.27
CA SER A 73 -16.39 16.59 15.27
C SER A 73 -17.56 15.59 15.33
N GLY A 74 -18.43 15.73 16.30
CA GLY A 74 -19.60 14.88 16.43
C GLY A 74 -19.27 13.38 16.49
N GLU A 75 -19.79 12.61 15.54
CA GLU A 75 -19.50 11.17 15.41
C GLU A 75 -18.04 10.89 15.07
N HIS A 76 -17.35 11.86 14.45
CA HIS A 76 -15.95 11.79 14.09
C HIS A 76 -15.00 12.37 15.15
N THR A 77 -15.49 12.66 16.35
CA THR A 77 -14.62 13.05 17.48
C THR A 77 -13.65 11.93 17.81
N PHE A 78 -12.37 12.30 18.01
CA PHE A 78 -11.33 11.35 18.41
C PHE A 78 -11.71 10.59 19.68
N GLN A 79 -11.60 9.27 19.61
CA GLN A 79 -11.69 8.37 20.75
C GLN A 79 -10.50 7.39 20.66
N PRO A 80 -9.71 7.27 21.74
CA PRO A 80 -8.64 6.27 21.75
C PRO A 80 -9.23 4.86 21.71
N PRO A 81 -8.45 3.86 21.26
CA PRO A 81 -8.92 2.48 21.24
C PRO A 81 -9.15 1.97 22.67
N ASP A 82 -10.19 1.17 22.83
CA ASP A 82 -10.46 0.40 24.03
C ASP A 82 -10.01 -1.06 23.82
N PHE A 83 -8.72 -1.30 24.05
CA PHE A 83 -8.14 -2.63 23.89
C PHE A 83 -8.71 -3.66 24.86
N GLU A 84 -9.18 -3.24 26.04
CA GLU A 84 -9.80 -4.13 27.03
C GLU A 84 -11.15 -4.66 26.54
N ASN A 85 -11.89 -3.85 25.77
CA ASN A 85 -13.13 -4.26 25.13
C ASN A 85 -12.95 -4.76 23.69
N GLY A 86 -11.71 -5.00 23.25
CA GLY A 86 -11.42 -5.74 22.04
C GLY A 86 -11.15 -4.89 20.80
N ASP A 87 -11.03 -3.56 20.90
CA ASP A 87 -10.64 -2.73 19.76
C ASP A 87 -9.30 -3.19 19.16
N LYS A 88 -9.21 -3.20 17.84
CA LYS A 88 -8.02 -3.61 17.10
C LYS A 88 -7.33 -2.42 16.47
N ARG A 89 -6.02 -2.34 16.64
CA ARG A 89 -5.12 -1.42 15.94
C ARG A 89 -3.89 -2.20 15.47
N GLY A 90 -3.26 -1.73 14.42
CA GLY A 90 -2.18 -2.49 13.78
C GLY A 90 -1.11 -1.60 13.13
N PRO A 91 -0.35 -2.15 12.17
CA PRO A 91 0.82 -1.47 11.62
C PRO A 91 0.48 -0.21 10.83
N CYS A 92 -0.75 -0.06 10.30
CA CYS A 92 -1.13 1.06 9.46
C CYS A 92 -1.65 2.26 10.26
N PRO A 93 -0.90 3.37 10.39
CA PRO A 93 -1.32 4.53 11.17
C PRO A 93 -2.56 5.23 10.58
N GLY A 94 -2.72 5.21 9.26
CA GLY A 94 -3.89 5.78 8.60
C GLY A 94 -5.18 5.05 8.96
N LEU A 95 -5.17 3.72 8.95
CA LEU A 95 -6.35 2.93 9.36
C LEU A 95 -6.66 3.08 10.85
N ASN A 96 -5.64 3.14 11.70
CA ASN A 96 -5.82 3.42 13.13
C ASN A 96 -6.51 4.76 13.35
N ALA A 97 -6.08 5.82 12.66
CA ALA A 97 -6.70 7.14 12.75
C ALA A 97 -8.16 7.11 12.25
N LEU A 98 -8.47 6.40 11.14
CA LEU A 98 -9.86 6.26 10.67
C LEU A 98 -10.76 5.60 11.72
N ALA A 99 -10.28 4.54 12.39
CA ALA A 99 -11.03 3.87 13.45
C ALA A 99 -11.22 4.78 14.65
N ASN A 100 -10.19 5.52 15.07
CA ASN A 100 -10.25 6.45 16.19
C ASN A 100 -11.19 7.63 15.96
N HIS A 101 -11.44 7.97 14.71
CA HIS A 101 -12.39 9.01 14.31
C HIS A 101 -13.74 8.45 13.81
N GLY A 102 -13.98 7.14 13.91
CA GLY A 102 -15.26 6.54 13.52
C GLY A 102 -15.57 6.62 12.03
N TYR A 103 -14.57 6.83 11.17
CA TYR A 103 -14.72 6.72 9.71
C TYR A 103 -14.81 5.27 9.24
N ILE A 104 -14.21 4.38 9.99
CA ILE A 104 -14.45 2.93 9.97
C ILE A 104 -14.86 2.50 11.37
N PRO A 105 -15.42 1.29 11.55
CA PRO A 105 -15.81 0.83 12.89
C PRO A 105 -14.67 0.96 13.90
N ARG A 106 -14.97 1.49 15.10
CA ARG A 106 -13.98 1.72 16.16
C ARG A 106 -13.33 0.43 16.65
N SER A 107 -14.06 -0.69 16.52
CA SER A 107 -13.53 -2.03 16.77
C SER A 107 -12.29 -2.36 15.93
N GLY A 108 -12.12 -1.71 14.76
CA GLY A 108 -11.04 -2.02 13.82
C GLY A 108 -11.34 -3.19 12.89
N VAL A 109 -12.53 -3.77 12.92
CA VAL A 109 -13.01 -4.70 11.89
C VAL A 109 -13.77 -3.91 10.84
N VAL A 110 -13.33 -3.99 9.59
CA VAL A 110 -13.88 -3.16 8.51
C VAL A 110 -14.23 -3.99 7.28
N SER A 111 -15.38 -3.69 6.67
CA SER A 111 -15.76 -4.34 5.42
C SER A 111 -15.03 -3.76 4.22
N PHE A 112 -14.92 -4.56 3.18
CA PHE A 112 -14.29 -4.22 1.91
C PHE A 112 -14.79 -2.89 1.33
N VAL A 113 -16.11 -2.70 1.28
CA VAL A 113 -16.70 -1.49 0.71
C VAL A 113 -16.48 -0.28 1.60
N ASN A 114 -16.62 -0.46 2.92
CA ASN A 114 -16.47 0.64 3.88
C ASN A 114 -15.05 1.17 3.95
N VAL A 115 -14.03 0.31 3.87
CA VAL A 115 -12.64 0.77 3.89
C VAL A 115 -12.30 1.59 2.65
N ILE A 116 -12.76 1.20 1.46
CA ILE A 116 -12.55 1.94 0.21
C ILE A 116 -13.17 3.34 0.34
N ALA A 117 -14.44 3.41 0.77
CA ALA A 117 -15.16 4.67 0.93
C ALA A 117 -14.49 5.59 1.97
N ALA A 118 -14.07 5.06 3.11
CA ALA A 118 -13.43 5.82 4.17
C ALA A 118 -12.07 6.40 3.76
N ILE A 119 -11.23 5.60 3.12
CA ILE A 119 -9.89 6.03 2.67
C ILE A 119 -10.00 7.11 1.59
N ASN A 120 -10.92 6.97 0.65
CA ASN A 120 -11.17 8.01 -0.36
C ASN A 120 -11.74 9.29 0.28
N LYS A 121 -12.76 9.15 1.15
CA LYS A 121 -13.40 10.28 1.82
C LYS A 121 -12.40 11.11 2.64
N VAL A 122 -11.55 10.44 3.42
CA VAL A 122 -10.66 11.10 4.38
C VAL A 122 -9.33 11.50 3.76
N TYR A 123 -8.66 10.58 3.07
CA TYR A 123 -7.29 10.81 2.57
C TYR A 123 -7.23 11.23 1.10
N GLY A 124 -8.32 11.10 0.36
CA GLY A 124 -8.30 11.34 -1.09
C GLY A 124 -7.51 10.27 -1.86
N MET A 125 -7.44 9.04 -1.33
CA MET A 125 -6.90 7.93 -2.11
C MET A 125 -7.89 7.58 -3.23
N GLY A 126 -7.39 7.41 -4.45
CA GLY A 126 -8.21 7.01 -5.59
C GLY A 126 -8.90 5.66 -5.37
N VAL A 127 -10.12 5.52 -5.86
CA VAL A 127 -10.91 4.28 -5.68
C VAL A 127 -10.19 3.07 -6.27
N ASP A 128 -9.46 3.25 -7.37
CA ASP A 128 -8.63 2.23 -8.02
C ASP A 128 -7.56 1.65 -7.06
N LEU A 129 -6.80 2.52 -6.44
CA LEU A 129 -5.75 2.13 -5.47
C LEU A 129 -6.36 1.60 -4.17
N ALA A 130 -7.38 2.26 -3.64
CA ALA A 130 -8.07 1.84 -2.43
C ALA A 130 -8.68 0.44 -2.59
N THR A 131 -9.19 0.10 -3.78
CA THR A 131 -9.73 -1.22 -4.11
C THR A 131 -8.66 -2.30 -4.05
N ILE A 132 -7.46 -2.06 -4.61
CA ILE A 132 -6.34 -3.03 -4.54
C ILE A 132 -5.95 -3.29 -3.09
N LEU A 133 -5.80 -2.23 -2.29
CA LEU A 133 -5.45 -2.39 -0.87
C LEU A 133 -6.54 -3.11 -0.07
N ALA A 134 -7.81 -2.84 -0.37
CA ALA A 134 -8.93 -3.54 0.26
C ALA A 134 -8.97 -5.03 -0.12
N ILE A 135 -8.61 -5.39 -1.38
CA ILE A 135 -8.45 -6.78 -1.81
C ILE A 135 -7.35 -7.44 -0.96
N MET A 136 -6.18 -6.82 -0.87
CA MET A 136 -5.07 -7.36 -0.08
C MET A 136 -5.50 -7.62 1.37
N GLY A 137 -6.14 -6.65 2.03
CA GLY A 137 -6.65 -6.80 3.39
C GLY A 137 -7.66 -7.94 3.52
N THR A 138 -8.69 -7.96 2.66
CA THR A 138 -9.81 -8.89 2.78
C THR A 138 -9.45 -10.32 2.35
N VAL A 139 -8.76 -10.46 1.19
CA VAL A 139 -8.44 -11.78 0.62
C VAL A 139 -7.31 -12.46 1.40
N TRP A 140 -6.31 -11.70 1.82
CA TRP A 140 -5.10 -12.28 2.40
C TRP A 140 -5.10 -12.33 3.93
N THR A 141 -5.90 -11.50 4.60
CA THR A 141 -5.89 -11.44 6.07
C THR A 141 -7.27 -11.50 6.70
N GLY A 142 -8.33 -11.43 5.89
CA GLY A 142 -9.71 -11.42 6.33
C GLY A 142 -10.52 -12.61 5.84
N ASP A 143 -11.80 -12.37 5.54
CA ASP A 143 -12.72 -13.37 4.97
C ASP A 143 -13.38 -12.82 3.70
N VAL A 144 -12.99 -13.40 2.56
CA VAL A 144 -13.48 -13.03 1.23
C VAL A 144 -14.78 -13.74 0.85
N LEU A 145 -15.12 -14.87 1.48
CA LEU A 145 -16.31 -15.66 1.15
C LEU A 145 -17.56 -15.26 1.93
N SER A 146 -17.49 -14.19 2.70
CA SER A 146 -18.62 -13.62 3.43
C SER A 146 -19.57 -12.84 2.51
N LEU A 147 -20.81 -12.63 2.96
CA LEU A 147 -21.76 -11.71 2.32
C LEU A 147 -21.31 -10.23 2.47
N ASP A 148 -20.52 -9.93 3.49
CA ASP A 148 -19.86 -8.63 3.70
C ASP A 148 -18.39 -8.89 3.99
N PRO A 149 -17.58 -9.12 2.94
CA PRO A 149 -16.16 -9.42 3.08
C PRO A 149 -15.45 -8.37 3.93
N SER A 150 -14.68 -8.80 4.93
CA SER A 150 -14.10 -7.92 5.94
C SER A 150 -12.71 -8.39 6.40
N PHE A 151 -11.99 -7.50 7.07
CA PHE A 151 -10.73 -7.82 7.73
C PHE A 151 -10.52 -6.97 8.99
N SER A 152 -9.65 -7.44 9.87
CA SER A 152 -9.18 -6.67 11.03
C SER A 152 -7.95 -5.83 10.67
N ILE A 153 -7.94 -4.55 11.04
CA ILE A 153 -6.76 -3.68 10.90
C ILE A 153 -5.65 -3.99 11.91
N GLY A 154 -5.95 -4.81 12.91
CA GLY A 154 -5.02 -5.30 13.93
C GLY A 154 -4.79 -6.79 13.83
N GLY A 155 -4.80 -7.49 14.96
CA GLY A 155 -4.71 -8.95 15.03
C GLY A 155 -6.02 -9.66 14.69
N PRO A 156 -6.05 -10.99 14.86
CA PRO A 156 -7.26 -11.79 14.65
C PRO A 156 -8.46 -11.26 15.43
N ASP A 157 -9.64 -11.32 14.84
CA ASP A 157 -10.88 -10.90 15.48
C ASP A 157 -12.05 -11.77 15.03
N THR A 158 -12.86 -12.21 16.00
CA THR A 158 -14.07 -13.02 15.74
C THR A 158 -15.20 -12.25 15.06
N GLY A 159 -15.12 -10.92 15.04
CA GLY A 159 -16.03 -10.02 14.32
C GLY A 159 -15.75 -9.96 12.82
N VAL A 160 -14.63 -10.50 12.33
CA VAL A 160 -14.44 -10.69 10.89
C VAL A 160 -15.50 -11.65 10.40
N ASN A 161 -16.31 -11.17 9.47
CA ASN A 161 -17.53 -11.84 9.07
C ASN A 161 -17.22 -13.12 8.30
N ASN A 162 -17.47 -14.24 8.93
CA ASN A 162 -17.14 -15.57 8.47
C ASN A 162 -18.43 -16.38 8.30
N LEU A 163 -18.84 -16.60 7.05
CA LEU A 163 -20.16 -17.13 6.71
C LEU A 163 -20.44 -18.52 7.29
N LEU A 164 -19.43 -19.34 7.50
CA LEU A 164 -19.59 -20.75 7.90
C LEU A 164 -18.61 -21.14 9.00
N ASN A 165 -18.20 -20.18 9.84
CA ASN A 165 -17.19 -20.42 10.88
C ASN A 165 -15.94 -21.12 10.30
N ASN A 166 -15.40 -20.55 9.22
CA ASN A 166 -14.29 -21.08 8.42
C ASN A 166 -14.50 -22.51 7.91
N LEU A 167 -15.73 -22.90 7.64
CA LEU A 167 -16.07 -24.29 7.27
C LEU A 167 -15.46 -25.32 8.24
N GLY A 168 -15.49 -25.02 9.55
CA GLY A 168 -14.87 -25.86 10.57
C GLY A 168 -13.35 -25.75 10.62
N GLY A 169 -12.77 -24.61 10.22
CA GLY A 169 -11.31 -24.37 10.23
C GLY A 169 -10.59 -24.73 8.92
N VAL A 170 -11.28 -25.22 7.91
CA VAL A 170 -10.70 -25.57 6.59
C VAL A 170 -10.14 -24.36 5.86
N LEU A 171 -10.69 -23.15 6.13
CA LEU A 171 -10.26 -21.90 5.48
C LEU A 171 -9.14 -21.16 6.22
N GLY A 172 -8.68 -21.68 7.35
CA GLY A 172 -7.75 -20.99 8.23
C GLY A 172 -8.40 -19.81 8.97
N GLU A 173 -7.78 -19.36 10.04
CA GLU A 173 -8.28 -18.23 10.83
C GLU A 173 -7.85 -16.90 10.18
N PRO A 174 -8.77 -15.90 10.06
CA PRO A 174 -8.41 -14.55 9.62
C PRO A 174 -7.36 -13.94 10.56
N GLN A 175 -6.18 -13.60 10.02
CA GLN A 175 -5.04 -13.16 10.83
C GLN A 175 -5.03 -11.66 11.13
N GLY A 176 -5.80 -10.87 10.38
CA GLY A 176 -5.70 -9.42 10.40
C GLY A 176 -4.38 -8.90 9.85
N LEU A 177 -4.19 -7.58 9.86
CA LEU A 177 -2.98 -6.97 9.30
C LEU A 177 -1.72 -7.29 10.12
N ILE A 178 -1.83 -7.56 11.42
CA ILE A 178 -0.67 -7.98 12.25
C ILE A 178 -0.10 -9.32 11.77
N GLY A 179 -0.95 -10.23 11.30
CA GLY A 179 -0.53 -11.53 10.75
C GLY A 179 -0.14 -11.52 9.29
N SER A 180 0.13 -10.36 8.69
CA SER A 180 0.34 -10.21 7.23
C SER A 180 1.81 -10.11 6.82
N HIS A 181 2.74 -10.56 7.65
CA HIS A 181 4.17 -10.47 7.36
C HIS A 181 4.56 -11.22 6.08
N ASN A 182 5.33 -10.54 5.23
CA ASN A 182 5.77 -10.98 3.90
C ASN A 182 4.67 -11.16 2.84
N PHE A 183 3.49 -10.56 3.04
CA PHE A 183 2.50 -10.44 1.98
C PHE A 183 1.75 -9.09 1.95
N ILE A 184 1.60 -8.36 3.09
CA ILE A 184 1.20 -6.95 3.13
C ILE A 184 2.19 -6.17 3.97
N GLU A 185 2.39 -6.58 5.22
CA GLU A 185 3.40 -6.02 6.11
C GLU A 185 4.78 -6.55 5.69
N ALA A 186 5.79 -5.70 5.72
CA ALA A 186 7.13 -6.01 5.25
C ALA A 186 8.20 -5.46 6.19
N ASP A 187 9.33 -6.17 6.22
CA ASP A 187 10.56 -5.69 6.84
C ASP A 187 10.97 -4.30 6.37
N SER A 188 11.85 -3.67 7.10
CA SER A 188 12.41 -2.33 6.82
C SER A 188 11.35 -1.22 6.71
N SER A 189 10.21 -1.37 7.36
CA SER A 189 9.18 -0.33 7.42
C SER A 189 9.68 0.93 8.14
N ASN A 190 9.00 2.07 7.96
CA ASN A 190 9.51 3.37 8.39
C ASN A 190 9.77 3.45 9.89
N THR A 191 8.80 3.02 10.70
CA THR A 191 8.77 3.24 12.15
C THR A 191 8.51 1.99 12.97
N ARG A 192 8.41 0.81 12.32
CA ARG A 192 8.20 -0.48 13.01
C ARG A 192 9.49 -1.30 12.98
N ASP A 193 9.57 -2.28 13.85
CA ASP A 193 10.64 -3.26 13.85
C ASP A 193 10.37 -4.36 12.83
N ASP A 194 11.40 -5.10 12.48
CA ASP A 194 11.29 -6.28 11.63
C ASP A 194 10.82 -7.46 12.48
N LEU A 195 9.82 -8.20 12.00
CA LEU A 195 9.14 -9.24 12.80
C LEU A 195 10.11 -10.28 13.35
N TYR A 196 11.02 -10.78 12.52
CA TYR A 196 11.94 -11.85 12.93
C TYR A 196 13.10 -11.38 13.81
N VAL A 197 13.28 -10.07 13.97
CA VAL A 197 14.27 -9.49 14.89
C VAL A 197 13.69 -9.31 16.29
N THR A 198 12.45 -8.81 16.40
CA THR A 198 11.89 -8.43 17.71
C THR A 198 10.62 -9.19 18.10
N GLY A 199 10.01 -9.90 17.16
CA GLY A 199 8.70 -10.53 17.36
C GLY A 199 7.51 -9.56 17.27
N ASN A 200 7.75 -8.28 16.93
CA ASN A 200 6.72 -7.24 16.84
C ASN A 200 6.99 -6.29 15.68
N SER A 201 6.17 -6.34 14.64
CA SER A 201 6.24 -5.47 13.46
C SER A 201 5.08 -4.46 13.38
N TRP A 202 4.28 -4.31 14.42
CA TRP A 202 3.09 -3.44 14.41
C TRP A 202 3.15 -2.26 15.38
N THR A 203 3.85 -2.38 16.51
CA THR A 203 4.02 -1.29 17.46
C THR A 203 5.10 -0.31 16.98
N LEU A 204 4.88 0.99 17.15
CA LEU A 204 5.87 1.99 16.76
C LEU A 204 7.12 1.91 17.65
N ASN A 205 8.29 1.89 17.01
CA ASN A 205 9.58 2.03 17.66
C ASN A 205 9.97 3.51 17.71
N MET A 206 10.13 4.06 18.92
CA MET A 206 10.42 5.48 19.14
C MET A 206 11.78 5.91 18.57
N ASP A 207 12.80 5.08 18.63
CA ASP A 207 14.13 5.43 18.09
C ASP A 207 14.08 5.56 16.56
N LYS A 208 13.37 4.63 15.90
CA LYS A 208 13.14 4.70 14.45
C LYS A 208 12.31 5.93 14.07
N PHE A 209 11.26 6.24 14.84
CA PHE A 209 10.47 7.43 14.63
C PHE A 209 11.30 8.69 14.82
N MET A 210 12.06 8.82 15.92
CA MET A 210 12.87 9.99 16.21
C MET A 210 14.00 10.19 15.19
N THR A 211 14.60 9.12 14.69
CA THR A 211 15.58 9.19 13.60
C THR A 211 14.94 9.85 12.38
N TRP A 212 13.77 9.41 11.95
CA TRP A 212 13.04 10.01 10.82
C TRP A 212 12.59 11.45 11.13
N TYR A 213 12.01 11.66 12.32
CA TYR A 213 11.54 12.97 12.78
C TYR A 213 12.62 14.06 12.77
N ASN A 214 13.87 13.68 13.02
CA ASN A 214 15.00 14.59 13.05
C ASN A 214 15.72 14.73 11.69
N MET A 215 15.32 14.00 10.64
CA MET A 215 15.93 14.16 9.31
C MET A 215 15.61 15.52 8.67
N SER A 216 14.45 16.09 8.99
CA SER A 216 14.06 17.38 8.44
C SER A 216 14.65 18.53 9.25
N SER A 217 15.41 19.43 8.59
CA SER A 217 16.00 20.62 9.19
C SER A 217 15.02 21.79 9.31
N ASP A 218 14.04 21.88 8.40
CA ASP A 218 13.03 22.94 8.35
C ASP A 218 11.67 22.52 8.93
N GLY A 219 11.55 21.27 9.38
CA GLY A 219 10.32 20.70 9.95
C GLY A 219 9.31 20.23 8.93
N THR A 220 9.68 20.20 7.63
CA THR A 220 8.84 19.69 6.55
C THR A 220 9.43 18.42 5.92
N TYR A 221 8.59 17.58 5.29
CA TYR A 221 9.00 16.28 4.74
C TYR A 221 8.53 16.19 3.29
N ASP A 222 9.46 16.17 2.37
CA ASP A 222 9.21 15.97 0.95
C ASP A 222 9.42 14.51 0.52
N MET A 223 9.13 14.19 -0.74
CA MET A 223 9.29 12.85 -1.28
C MET A 223 10.75 12.42 -1.41
N GLY A 224 11.67 13.37 -1.53
CA GLY A 224 13.10 13.10 -1.54
C GLY A 224 13.59 12.57 -0.20
N LEU A 225 13.19 13.24 0.89
CA LEU A 225 13.48 12.80 2.25
C LEU A 225 12.81 11.45 2.56
N MET A 226 11.59 11.21 2.04
CA MET A 226 10.92 9.91 2.21
C MET A 226 11.67 8.77 1.51
N ALA A 227 12.19 9.01 0.29
CA ALA A 227 13.00 8.03 -0.43
C ALA A 227 14.34 7.76 0.27
N GLU A 228 15.02 8.81 0.77
CA GLU A 228 16.24 8.69 1.57
C GLU A 228 15.97 7.86 2.84
N ARG A 229 14.90 8.15 3.54
CA ARG A 229 14.50 7.39 4.72
C ARG A 229 14.25 5.92 4.39
N ALA A 230 13.60 5.64 3.27
CA ALA A 230 13.34 4.29 2.79
C ALA A 230 14.66 3.53 2.54
N LYS A 231 15.67 4.18 1.94
CA LYS A 231 16.99 3.60 1.71
C LYS A 231 17.73 3.33 3.03
N ILE A 232 17.77 4.30 3.94
CA ILE A 232 18.39 4.12 5.26
C ILE A 232 17.79 2.92 6.00
N ARG A 233 16.46 2.76 5.97
CA ARG A 233 15.82 1.63 6.64
C ARG A 233 16.15 0.30 5.98
N MET A 234 16.24 0.24 4.65
CA MET A 234 16.65 -0.96 3.94
C MET A 234 18.07 -1.39 4.35
N ASP A 235 19.03 -0.44 4.37
CA ASP A 235 20.39 -0.70 4.80
C ASP A 235 20.45 -1.22 6.25
N GLN A 236 19.74 -0.56 7.17
CA GLN A 236 19.67 -0.98 8.56
C GLN A 236 19.16 -2.42 8.68
N THR A 237 18.12 -2.78 7.93
CA THR A 237 17.55 -4.13 7.97
C THR A 237 18.51 -5.16 7.39
N ILE A 238 19.19 -4.87 6.28
CA ILE A 238 20.25 -5.74 5.73
C ILE A 238 21.31 -6.05 6.79
N HIS A 239 21.71 -5.04 7.57
CA HIS A 239 22.73 -5.18 8.61
C HIS A 239 22.24 -5.84 9.91
N THR A 240 20.94 -5.95 10.15
CA THR A 240 20.42 -6.39 11.46
C THR A 240 19.46 -7.57 11.41
N ASN A 241 18.94 -7.92 10.25
CA ASN A 241 17.95 -8.99 10.09
C ASN A 241 18.48 -10.08 9.14
N PRO A 242 18.99 -11.21 9.63
CA PRO A 242 19.45 -12.30 8.77
C PRO A 242 18.33 -12.92 7.91
N ASP A 243 17.08 -12.75 8.32
CA ASP A 243 15.89 -13.21 7.62
C ASP A 243 15.21 -12.09 6.80
N PHE A 244 15.91 -10.98 6.52
CA PHE A 244 15.36 -9.88 5.71
C PHE A 244 14.89 -10.42 4.37
N TYR A 245 13.61 -10.13 4.06
CA TYR A 245 13.03 -10.47 2.76
C TYR A 245 12.34 -9.27 2.13
N TYR A 246 12.65 -9.01 0.88
CA TYR A 246 12.15 -7.91 0.07
C TYR A 246 11.46 -8.48 -1.17
N GLY A 247 10.22 -8.91 -0.98
CA GLY A 247 9.43 -9.59 -2.00
C GLY A 247 8.94 -8.68 -3.13
N PRO A 248 8.43 -9.26 -4.21
CA PRO A 248 7.93 -8.50 -5.36
C PRO A 248 6.70 -7.64 -5.04
N VAL A 249 5.86 -8.05 -4.10
CA VAL A 249 4.72 -7.24 -3.62
C VAL A 249 5.06 -6.52 -2.34
N THR A 250 5.53 -7.25 -1.34
CA THR A 250 5.75 -6.68 0.00
C THR A 250 6.87 -5.67 0.05
N GLY A 251 8.00 -5.99 -0.56
CA GLY A 251 9.18 -5.11 -0.60
C GLY A 251 9.02 -4.00 -1.61
N LEU A 252 8.99 -4.39 -2.88
CA LEU A 252 8.99 -3.44 -4.00
C LEU A 252 7.79 -2.49 -3.99
N ILE A 253 6.60 -2.97 -3.59
CA ILE A 253 5.36 -2.19 -3.65
C ILE A 253 4.88 -1.76 -2.27
N ALA A 254 4.43 -2.69 -1.42
CA ALA A 254 3.72 -2.36 -0.19
C ALA A 254 4.60 -1.58 0.79
N ARG A 255 5.83 -2.00 0.97
CA ARG A 255 6.81 -1.33 1.82
C ARG A 255 7.13 0.09 1.31
N ASN A 256 7.45 0.25 0.02
CA ASN A 256 7.72 1.56 -0.56
C ASN A 256 6.46 2.44 -0.56
N ALA A 257 5.29 1.87 -0.85
CA ALA A 257 4.02 2.59 -0.75
C ALA A 257 3.75 3.11 0.67
N GLY A 258 4.17 2.41 1.72
CA GLY A 258 4.06 2.89 3.10
C GLY A 258 4.75 4.23 3.34
N TYR A 259 5.95 4.42 2.78
CA TYR A 259 6.66 5.71 2.82
C TYR A 259 5.98 6.77 1.94
N ILE A 260 5.57 6.37 0.74
CA ILE A 260 4.91 7.25 -0.21
C ILE A 260 3.57 7.75 0.34
N PHE A 261 2.77 6.88 0.94
CA PHE A 261 1.49 7.26 1.55
C PHE A 261 1.68 8.24 2.70
N ALA A 262 2.66 8.02 3.57
CA ALA A 262 2.99 9.00 4.60
C ALA A 262 3.40 10.35 3.99
N GLY A 263 4.21 10.33 2.93
CA GLY A 263 4.68 11.53 2.23
C GLY A 263 3.62 12.24 1.40
N ARG A 264 2.56 11.57 0.96
CA ARG A 264 1.50 12.13 0.09
C ARG A 264 0.17 12.33 0.80
N LEU A 265 -0.32 11.31 1.52
CA LEU A 265 -1.68 11.30 2.06
C LEU A 265 -1.79 11.97 3.43
N PHE A 266 -0.67 12.17 4.15
CA PHE A 266 -0.68 12.88 5.44
C PHE A 266 -0.36 14.37 5.32
N ARG A 267 -0.15 14.87 4.10
CA ARG A 267 0.01 16.32 3.86
C ARG A 267 -1.28 17.07 4.13
N ASN A 268 -1.13 18.26 4.68
CA ASN A 268 -2.24 19.21 4.81
C ASN A 268 -2.31 20.12 3.59
N HIS A 269 -3.38 20.00 2.83
CA HIS A 269 -3.65 20.80 1.63
C HIS A 269 -4.56 21.99 1.93
N SER A 270 -4.20 22.82 2.90
CA SER A 270 -4.99 24.00 3.24
C SER A 270 -4.95 25.05 2.15
N THR A 271 -5.76 26.09 2.31
CA THR A 271 -5.81 27.23 1.38
C THR A 271 -4.47 27.95 1.27
N GLU A 272 -3.69 27.97 2.36
CA GLU A 272 -2.35 28.55 2.43
C GLU A 272 -1.28 27.68 1.77
N ASN A 273 -1.52 26.36 1.75
CA ASN A 273 -0.61 25.36 1.20
C ASN A 273 -1.34 24.37 0.28
N PRO A 274 -1.84 24.79 -0.88
CA PRO A 274 -2.65 23.97 -1.78
C PRO A 274 -1.88 22.75 -2.34
N GLU A 275 -0.55 22.83 -2.43
CA GLU A 275 0.32 21.71 -2.83
C GLU A 275 0.50 20.66 -1.72
N GLY A 276 0.02 20.99 -0.51
CA GLY A 276 0.13 20.12 0.65
C GLY A 276 1.51 20.14 1.32
N THR A 277 1.51 20.26 2.63
CA THR A 277 2.73 20.22 3.44
C THR A 277 2.62 19.17 4.52
N LEU A 278 3.61 18.29 4.62
CA LEU A 278 3.77 17.35 5.73
C LEU A 278 4.73 17.96 6.73
N THR A 279 4.28 18.19 7.96
CA THR A 279 5.07 18.81 9.02
C THR A 279 5.30 17.85 10.19
N LYS A 280 6.22 18.23 11.10
CA LYS A 280 6.43 17.55 12.38
C LYS A 280 5.13 17.37 13.17
N SER A 281 4.26 18.37 13.18
CA SER A 281 2.95 18.29 13.86
C SER A 281 2.05 17.26 13.24
N HIS A 282 1.99 17.18 11.91
CA HIS A 282 1.20 16.16 11.22
C HIS A 282 1.71 14.75 11.55
N LEU A 283 3.03 14.53 11.50
CA LEU A 283 3.62 13.25 11.87
C LEU A 283 3.26 12.82 13.29
N ARG A 284 3.37 13.75 14.26
CA ARG A 284 3.03 13.45 15.65
C ARG A 284 1.58 12.96 15.78
N ASN A 285 0.65 13.63 15.12
CA ASN A 285 -0.76 13.24 15.17
C ASN A 285 -1.01 11.88 14.51
N PHE A 286 -0.54 11.68 13.27
CA PHE A 286 -0.76 10.43 12.54
C PHE A 286 0.01 9.23 13.10
N TYR A 287 1.02 9.44 13.93
CA TYR A 287 1.81 8.36 14.54
C TYR A 287 1.60 8.21 16.06
N GLY A 288 0.58 8.86 16.62
CA GLY A 288 0.24 8.71 18.03
C GLY A 288 1.32 9.23 18.99
N ILE A 289 2.04 10.31 18.60
CA ILE A 289 3.13 10.90 19.38
C ILE A 289 2.64 12.11 20.14
N TYR A 290 2.87 12.12 21.44
CA TYR A 290 2.38 13.10 22.39
C TYR A 290 3.51 13.69 23.23
N GLY A 291 3.22 14.77 23.91
CA GLY A 291 4.15 15.42 24.83
C GLY A 291 4.84 16.65 24.23
N PRO A 292 5.60 17.40 25.04
CA PRO A 292 6.40 18.53 24.59
C PRO A 292 7.59 18.05 23.76
N GLU A 293 8.15 18.91 22.90
CA GLU A 293 9.20 18.57 21.94
C GLU A 293 10.44 17.90 22.57
N HIS A 294 10.77 18.25 23.78
CA HIS A 294 11.90 17.68 24.53
C HIS A 294 11.57 16.35 25.25
N ASN A 295 10.30 15.91 25.23
CA ASN A 295 9.86 14.67 25.88
C ASN A 295 8.66 14.08 25.13
N LEU A 296 8.91 13.62 23.89
CA LEU A 296 7.92 12.97 23.05
C LEU A 296 7.72 11.52 23.49
N THR A 297 6.47 11.08 23.57
CA THR A 297 6.09 9.72 23.93
C THR A 297 5.08 9.14 22.94
N TYR A 298 5.18 7.87 22.65
CA TYR A 298 4.21 7.13 21.86
C TYR A 298 3.07 6.62 22.73
N ARG A 299 1.85 6.74 22.21
CA ARG A 299 0.66 6.10 22.78
C ARG A 299 0.13 5.12 21.75
N GLU A 300 0.19 3.84 22.07
CA GLU A 300 -0.21 2.77 21.14
C GLU A 300 -1.66 2.93 20.71
N GLY A 301 -1.86 2.92 19.39
CA GLY A 301 -3.17 3.03 18.78
C GLY A 301 -3.82 4.42 18.86
N TRP A 302 -3.12 5.46 19.34
CA TRP A 302 -3.66 6.82 19.51
C TRP A 302 -3.39 7.71 18.28
N GLU A 303 -3.22 7.16 17.13
CA GLU A 303 -3.14 7.89 15.86
C GLU A 303 -4.42 8.69 15.63
N ARG A 304 -4.29 9.92 15.14
CA ARG A 304 -5.44 10.80 14.92
C ARG A 304 -5.25 11.71 13.72
N ILE A 305 -6.37 12.13 13.14
CA ILE A 305 -6.42 13.17 12.10
C ILE A 305 -6.15 14.51 12.79
N PRO A 306 -5.20 15.35 12.28
CA PRO A 306 -4.93 16.67 12.85
C PRO A 306 -6.13 17.63 12.73
N GLU A 307 -6.22 18.58 13.64
CA GLU A 307 -7.17 19.68 13.53
C GLU A 307 -6.88 20.56 12.30
N ASN A 308 -7.93 21.07 11.65
CA ASN A 308 -7.83 21.90 10.44
C ASN A 308 -6.99 21.25 9.32
N TRP A 309 -7.09 19.94 9.22
CA TRP A 309 -6.37 19.17 8.22
C TRP A 309 -7.25 18.92 6.98
N TYR A 310 -6.68 19.22 5.80
CA TYR A 310 -7.33 19.11 4.50
C TYR A 310 -6.68 18.00 3.69
N LYS A 311 -7.48 17.07 3.18
CA LYS A 311 -7.00 16.00 2.30
C LYS A 311 -6.51 16.56 0.96
N THR A 312 -5.82 15.73 0.17
CA THR A 312 -5.48 16.09 -1.21
C THR A 312 -6.74 16.43 -2.03
N PRO A 313 -6.71 17.52 -2.81
CA PRO A 313 -7.86 17.95 -3.63
C PRO A 313 -8.08 17.07 -4.87
N VAL A 314 -7.07 16.33 -5.28
CA VAL A 314 -7.11 15.39 -6.41
C VAL A 314 -6.82 14.00 -5.88
N ASP A 315 -7.64 13.03 -6.27
CA ASP A 315 -7.48 11.66 -5.81
C ASP A 315 -6.12 11.09 -6.21
N TYR A 316 -5.43 10.52 -5.23
CA TYR A 316 -4.15 9.86 -5.38
C TYR A 316 -4.37 8.38 -5.75
N GLY A 317 -4.34 8.08 -7.06
CA GLY A 317 -4.61 6.75 -7.60
C GLY A 317 -3.36 5.96 -7.99
N LEU A 318 -3.57 4.86 -8.71
CA LEU A 318 -2.52 3.93 -9.14
C LEU A 318 -1.45 4.60 -10.01
N ILE A 319 -1.84 5.49 -10.91
CA ILE A 319 -0.88 6.20 -11.77
C ILE A 319 0.05 7.07 -10.91
N SER A 320 -0.50 7.79 -9.93
CA SER A 320 0.29 8.63 -9.02
C SER A 320 1.27 7.80 -8.20
N LEU A 321 0.80 6.65 -7.66
CA LEU A 321 1.66 5.71 -6.94
C LEU A 321 2.78 5.16 -7.83
N ASN A 322 2.45 4.76 -9.06
CA ASN A 322 3.45 4.27 -10.01
C ASN A 322 4.56 5.30 -10.29
N LEU A 323 4.19 6.56 -10.50
CA LEU A 323 5.15 7.64 -10.73
C LEU A 323 6.04 7.89 -9.50
N ASP A 324 5.49 7.86 -8.29
CA ASP A 324 6.27 8.02 -7.07
C ASP A 324 7.20 6.81 -6.81
N LEU A 325 6.77 5.59 -7.09
CA LEU A 325 7.63 4.40 -7.03
C LEU A 325 8.80 4.51 -8.02
N ILE A 326 8.53 4.92 -9.26
CA ILE A 326 9.57 5.20 -10.25
C ILE A 326 10.54 6.27 -9.71
N GLY A 327 10.03 7.32 -9.10
CA GLY A 327 10.84 8.38 -8.49
C GLY A 327 11.74 7.87 -7.36
N PHE A 328 11.22 6.99 -6.49
CA PHE A 328 11.99 6.35 -5.41
C PHE A 328 13.12 5.47 -5.97
N ILE A 329 12.79 4.60 -6.90
CA ILE A 329 13.74 3.65 -7.51
C ILE A 329 14.77 4.39 -8.37
N SER A 330 14.39 5.45 -9.09
CA SER A 330 15.32 6.26 -9.85
C SER A 330 16.34 6.98 -8.96
N ARG A 331 15.95 7.35 -7.75
CA ARG A 331 16.85 8.00 -6.78
C ARG A 331 17.73 6.98 -6.05
N TYR A 332 17.16 5.84 -5.69
CA TYR A 332 17.82 4.74 -4.99
C TYR A 332 17.45 3.41 -5.67
N PRO A 333 18.24 2.95 -6.66
CA PRO A 333 17.92 1.76 -7.45
C PRO A 333 17.71 0.49 -6.62
N GLU A 334 18.31 0.42 -5.44
CA GLU A 334 18.18 -0.71 -4.50
C GLU A 334 16.72 -0.89 -4.03
N LEU A 335 15.93 0.19 -3.99
CA LEU A 335 14.51 0.13 -3.63
C LEU A 335 13.67 -0.57 -4.71
N GLY A 336 14.23 -0.82 -5.88
CA GLY A 336 13.63 -1.60 -6.96
C GLY A 336 14.05 -3.07 -6.97
N SER A 337 14.92 -3.49 -6.06
CA SER A 337 15.38 -4.88 -5.96
C SER A 337 14.29 -5.79 -5.39
N ILE A 338 14.28 -7.04 -5.86
CA ILE A 338 13.58 -8.15 -5.20
C ILE A 338 14.68 -9.07 -4.67
N GLY A 339 14.53 -9.58 -3.45
CA GLY A 339 15.57 -10.42 -2.85
C GLY A 339 15.51 -10.43 -1.33
N GLY A 340 16.62 -10.74 -0.70
CA GLY A 340 16.73 -10.76 0.76
C GLY A 340 18.12 -11.18 1.24
N ASN A 341 18.28 -11.23 2.57
CA ASN A 341 19.43 -11.87 3.18
C ASN A 341 19.30 -13.40 3.09
N THR A 342 20.43 -14.08 2.95
CA THR A 342 20.49 -15.53 2.74
C THR A 342 20.74 -16.31 4.04
N GLY A 343 20.28 -15.79 5.18
CA GLY A 343 20.40 -16.42 6.50
C GLY A 343 21.46 -15.80 7.40
N GLU A 344 22.24 -14.84 6.89
CA GLU A 344 23.20 -14.06 7.64
C GLU A 344 22.93 -12.56 7.39
N VAL A 345 23.35 -11.70 8.34
CA VAL A 345 23.33 -10.25 8.10
C VAL A 345 24.33 -9.89 7.00
N ASP A 346 24.07 -8.80 6.29
CA ASP A 346 24.92 -8.32 5.18
C ASP A 346 25.08 -9.30 4.00
N SER A 347 24.15 -10.24 3.85
CA SER A 347 24.17 -11.25 2.79
C SER A 347 23.11 -11.03 1.71
N PHE A 348 22.65 -9.79 1.53
CA PHE A 348 21.57 -9.48 0.60
C PHE A 348 21.91 -9.93 -0.83
N ALA A 349 21.05 -10.80 -1.37
CA ALA A 349 21.07 -11.24 -2.74
C ALA A 349 19.83 -10.73 -3.48
N GLY A 350 20.04 -10.09 -4.62
CA GLY A 350 18.97 -9.64 -5.51
C GLY A 350 18.60 -10.69 -6.55
N VAL A 351 17.31 -10.77 -6.88
CA VAL A 351 16.81 -11.61 -7.97
C VAL A 351 16.97 -10.90 -9.32
N ASP A 352 17.37 -11.63 -10.34
CA ASP A 352 17.39 -11.10 -11.72
C ASP A 352 15.96 -10.97 -12.25
N LEU A 353 15.51 -9.74 -12.48
CA LEU A 353 14.20 -9.45 -13.07
C LEU A 353 14.05 -10.02 -14.48
N GLY A 354 15.17 -10.17 -15.23
CA GLY A 354 15.16 -10.79 -16.56
C GLY A 354 14.76 -12.26 -16.48
N ASP A 355 15.36 -13.01 -15.57
CA ASP A 355 15.02 -14.42 -15.33
C ASP A 355 13.57 -14.55 -14.82
N LEU A 356 13.20 -13.73 -13.84
CA LEU A 356 11.88 -13.74 -13.21
C LEU A 356 10.73 -13.48 -14.20
N THR A 357 10.95 -12.67 -15.22
CA THR A 357 9.94 -12.32 -16.22
C THR A 357 10.11 -13.03 -17.57
N GLY A 358 10.99 -14.03 -17.64
CA GLY A 358 11.29 -14.73 -18.89
C GLY A 358 11.90 -13.83 -19.97
N GLY A 359 12.70 -12.85 -19.57
CA GLY A 359 13.37 -11.89 -20.45
C GLY A 359 12.51 -10.69 -20.88
N VAL A 360 11.27 -10.58 -20.37
CA VAL A 360 10.34 -9.49 -20.73
C VAL A 360 10.76 -8.16 -20.10
N LEU A 361 11.24 -8.16 -18.86
CA LEU A 361 11.63 -6.95 -18.14
C LEU A 361 13.03 -7.08 -17.53
N ASN A 362 13.72 -5.95 -17.52
CA ASN A 362 14.83 -5.65 -16.63
C ASN A 362 14.46 -4.40 -15.81
N LEU A 363 15.30 -3.97 -14.88
CA LEU A 363 14.99 -2.80 -14.05
C LEU A 363 14.64 -1.55 -14.87
N ALA A 364 15.37 -1.27 -15.95
CA ALA A 364 15.07 -0.13 -16.82
C ALA A 364 13.74 -0.29 -17.56
N GLY A 365 13.42 -1.50 -18.00
CA GLY A 365 12.12 -1.84 -18.61
C GLY A 365 10.97 -1.77 -17.61
N LEU A 366 11.20 -2.20 -16.36
CA LEU A 366 10.21 -2.13 -15.28
C LEU A 366 9.79 -0.69 -15.00
N LEU A 367 10.72 0.25 -15.03
CA LEU A 367 10.47 1.67 -14.76
C LEU A 367 9.88 2.44 -15.94
N LYS A 368 9.68 1.78 -17.08
CA LYS A 368 9.15 2.42 -18.28
C LYS A 368 7.63 2.33 -18.34
N ASP A 369 6.98 3.45 -18.68
CA ASP A 369 5.52 3.54 -18.85
C ASP A 369 4.75 2.98 -17.64
N ASN A 370 3.85 2.01 -17.86
CA ASN A 370 3.05 1.35 -16.83
C ASN A 370 3.57 -0.06 -16.46
N ASN A 371 4.77 -0.42 -16.89
CA ASN A 371 5.28 -1.79 -16.73
C ASN A 371 5.37 -2.21 -15.25
N LEU A 372 5.76 -1.30 -14.36
CA LEU A 372 5.78 -1.58 -12.92
C LEU A 372 4.37 -1.93 -12.40
N LEU A 373 3.36 -1.16 -12.78
CA LEU A 373 1.97 -1.43 -12.40
C LEU A 373 1.46 -2.75 -13.00
N CYS A 374 1.81 -3.02 -14.27
CA CYS A 374 1.49 -4.28 -14.94
C CYS A 374 2.15 -5.47 -14.22
N PHE A 375 3.43 -5.35 -13.90
CA PHE A 375 4.18 -6.38 -13.17
C PHE A 375 3.52 -6.68 -11.82
N VAL A 376 3.24 -5.64 -11.03
CA VAL A 376 2.56 -5.77 -9.72
C VAL A 376 1.25 -6.51 -9.85
N THR A 377 0.45 -6.15 -10.84
CA THR A 377 -0.88 -6.76 -11.01
C THR A 377 -0.79 -8.23 -11.41
N GLU A 378 0.15 -8.58 -12.28
CA GLU A 378 0.38 -9.99 -12.62
C GLU A 378 0.91 -10.78 -11.42
N VAL A 379 1.83 -10.19 -10.65
CA VAL A 379 2.30 -10.82 -9.40
C VAL A 379 1.15 -11.01 -8.41
N LEU A 380 0.26 -10.04 -8.23
CA LEU A 380 -0.92 -10.17 -7.37
C LEU A 380 -1.88 -11.27 -7.84
N LYS A 381 -2.13 -11.37 -9.14
CA LYS A 381 -2.93 -12.46 -9.73
C LYS A 381 -2.28 -13.81 -9.52
N PHE A 382 -0.95 -13.88 -9.69
CA PHE A 382 -0.18 -15.12 -9.52
C PHE A 382 -0.08 -15.54 -8.06
N ALA A 383 0.04 -14.58 -7.14
CA ALA A 383 0.08 -14.80 -5.70
C ALA A 383 -1.25 -15.31 -5.15
N SER A 384 -2.36 -14.83 -5.68
CA SER A 384 -3.70 -15.11 -5.16
C SER A 384 -4.05 -16.61 -5.12
N PRO A 385 -3.78 -17.45 -6.15
CA PRO A 385 -4.02 -18.89 -6.06
C PRO A 385 -3.22 -19.56 -4.95
N ASN A 386 -1.96 -19.20 -4.77
CA ASN A 386 -1.09 -19.81 -3.77
C ASN A 386 -1.44 -19.35 -2.34
N ALA A 387 -1.76 -18.08 -2.16
CA ALA A 387 -2.29 -17.57 -0.90
C ALA A 387 -3.61 -18.25 -0.53
N LEU A 388 -4.46 -18.53 -1.52
CA LEU A 388 -5.77 -19.11 -1.34
C LEU A 388 -5.74 -20.66 -1.34
N ALA A 389 -4.81 -21.30 -2.05
CA ALA A 389 -4.73 -22.76 -2.13
C ALA A 389 -4.40 -23.42 -0.79
N GLY A 390 -3.65 -22.74 0.08
CA GLY A 390 -3.41 -23.20 1.45
C GLY A 390 -4.62 -23.02 2.38
N ILE A 391 -5.61 -22.24 1.96
CA ILE A 391 -6.77 -21.84 2.75
C ILE A 391 -8.05 -22.47 2.22
N TYR A 392 -8.20 -22.62 0.90
CA TYR A 392 -9.44 -23.11 0.26
C TYR A 392 -9.22 -24.40 -0.52
N SER A 393 -10.00 -25.40 -0.25
CA SER A 393 -10.00 -26.64 -1.04
C SER A 393 -10.56 -26.47 -2.46
N THR A 394 -11.29 -25.35 -2.70
CA THR A 394 -11.78 -24.92 -4.01
C THR A 394 -11.50 -23.43 -4.18
N VAL A 395 -10.52 -23.10 -5.00
CA VAL A 395 -9.97 -21.73 -5.16
C VAL A 395 -10.75 -20.89 -6.20
N ALA A 396 -11.69 -21.50 -6.94
CA ALA A 396 -12.31 -20.87 -8.11
C ALA A 396 -13.05 -19.55 -7.78
N ALA A 397 -13.91 -19.53 -6.76
CA ALA A 397 -14.72 -18.36 -6.45
C ALA A 397 -13.91 -17.16 -5.89
N PRO A 398 -13.00 -17.34 -4.92
CA PRO A 398 -12.11 -16.27 -4.47
C PRO A 398 -11.20 -15.75 -5.58
N LEU A 399 -10.70 -16.63 -6.46
CA LEU A 399 -9.87 -16.24 -7.59
C LEU A 399 -10.66 -15.42 -8.61
N GLU A 400 -11.90 -15.81 -8.91
CA GLU A 400 -12.80 -15.06 -9.78
C GLU A 400 -13.11 -13.67 -9.20
N PHE A 401 -13.38 -13.56 -7.91
CA PHE A 401 -13.57 -12.30 -7.22
C PHE A 401 -12.34 -11.37 -7.39
N VAL A 402 -11.14 -11.86 -7.08
CA VAL A 402 -9.89 -11.10 -7.24
C VAL A 402 -9.68 -10.69 -8.69
N THR A 403 -9.84 -11.62 -9.63
CA THR A 403 -9.61 -11.36 -11.07
C THR A 403 -10.58 -10.32 -11.61
N ASN A 404 -11.85 -10.41 -11.26
CA ASN A 404 -12.87 -9.48 -11.72
C ASN A 404 -12.65 -8.07 -11.16
N ILE A 405 -12.29 -7.95 -9.88
CA ILE A 405 -12.06 -6.64 -9.28
C ILE A 405 -10.75 -6.03 -9.75
N LEU A 406 -9.67 -6.80 -9.88
CA LEU A 406 -8.39 -6.32 -10.42
C LEU A 406 -8.47 -5.93 -11.90
N ALA A 407 -9.39 -6.50 -12.66
CA ALA A 407 -9.58 -6.11 -14.06
C ALA A 407 -10.07 -4.67 -14.21
N VAL A 408 -10.86 -4.15 -13.27
CA VAL A 408 -11.45 -2.80 -13.34
C VAL A 408 -10.38 -1.69 -13.38
N PRO A 409 -9.38 -1.65 -12.48
CA PRO A 409 -8.33 -0.64 -12.52
C PRO A 409 -7.43 -0.73 -13.76
N LEU A 410 -7.36 -1.90 -14.41
CA LEU A 410 -6.43 -2.20 -15.49
C LEU A 410 -7.05 -2.07 -16.89
N LEU A 411 -8.35 -1.80 -17.00
CA LEU A 411 -9.06 -1.73 -18.29
C LEU A 411 -8.44 -0.73 -19.30
N ASN A 412 -7.64 0.22 -18.81
CA ASN A 412 -7.01 1.26 -19.64
C ASN A 412 -5.51 1.09 -19.82
N PHE A 413 -4.90 -0.01 -19.34
CA PHE A 413 -3.47 -0.24 -19.45
C PHE A 413 -3.16 -1.34 -20.45
N THR A 414 -2.19 -1.06 -21.33
CA THR A 414 -1.59 -2.09 -22.19
C THR A 414 -0.43 -2.71 -21.43
N CYS A 415 -0.61 -3.95 -20.96
CA CYS A 415 0.41 -4.68 -20.22
C CYS A 415 1.15 -5.67 -21.13
N PRO A 416 2.47 -5.84 -20.94
CA PRO A 416 3.20 -6.95 -21.58
C PRO A 416 2.66 -8.28 -21.04
N ALA A 417 2.59 -9.30 -21.90
CA ALA A 417 2.18 -10.64 -21.46
C ALA A 417 3.35 -11.32 -20.74
N PHE A 418 3.17 -11.57 -19.45
CA PHE A 418 4.02 -12.49 -18.68
C PHE A 418 3.46 -13.89 -18.85
N LYS A 419 4.27 -14.83 -19.36
CA LYS A 419 3.78 -16.20 -19.61
C LYS A 419 3.67 -16.99 -18.31
N ASP A 420 4.74 -17.01 -17.52
CA ASP A 420 4.82 -17.65 -16.21
C ASP A 420 5.91 -16.94 -15.41
N LEU A 421 5.63 -16.59 -14.17
CA LEU A 421 6.66 -16.07 -13.27
C LEU A 421 7.45 -17.25 -12.70
N GLN A 422 8.68 -17.39 -13.17
CA GLN A 422 9.59 -18.46 -12.79
C GLN A 422 10.97 -17.88 -12.45
N MET A 423 11.72 -18.58 -11.62
CA MET A 423 13.11 -18.28 -11.31
C MET A 423 13.89 -19.59 -11.31
N GLY A 424 14.97 -19.68 -12.11
CA GLY A 424 15.76 -20.90 -12.25
C GLY A 424 14.96 -22.13 -12.71
N GLY A 425 13.87 -21.94 -13.48
CA GLY A 425 12.99 -23.00 -13.95
C GLY A 425 12.01 -23.57 -12.91
N LYS A 426 11.92 -22.97 -11.73
CA LYS A 426 10.92 -23.27 -10.68
C LYS A 426 9.84 -22.21 -10.63
N PRO A 427 8.62 -22.52 -10.14
CA PRO A 427 7.63 -21.50 -9.80
C PRO A 427 8.23 -20.45 -8.88
N LEU A 428 7.92 -19.16 -9.13
CA LEU A 428 8.54 -18.03 -8.44
C LEU A 428 8.53 -18.16 -6.90
N TRP A 429 7.39 -18.55 -6.33
CA TRP A 429 7.23 -18.64 -4.87
C TRP A 429 8.10 -19.73 -4.24
N GLU A 430 8.21 -20.86 -4.91
CA GLU A 430 9.05 -21.98 -4.48
C GLU A 430 10.54 -21.58 -4.52
N ALA A 431 10.95 -20.96 -5.61
CA ALA A 431 12.32 -20.49 -5.76
C ALA A 431 12.70 -19.42 -4.73
N LEU A 432 11.80 -18.44 -4.47
CA LEU A 432 12.04 -17.41 -3.45
C LEU A 432 12.11 -17.99 -2.02
N GLN A 433 11.33 -19.02 -1.72
CA GLN A 433 11.42 -19.70 -0.42
C GLN A 433 12.69 -20.55 -0.28
N ASP A 434 13.16 -21.15 -1.38
CA ASP A 434 14.42 -21.91 -1.37
C ASP A 434 15.64 -21.00 -1.14
N ASP A 435 15.63 -19.79 -1.71
CA ASP A 435 16.76 -18.88 -1.67
C ASP A 435 16.78 -17.97 -0.43
N PHE A 436 15.60 -17.64 0.12
CA PHE A 436 15.47 -16.66 1.20
C PHE A 436 14.80 -17.24 2.46
N PRO A 437 15.55 -17.39 3.57
CA PRO A 437 15.02 -17.93 4.84
C PRO A 437 13.82 -17.14 5.38
N GLY A 438 13.80 -15.82 5.19
CA GLY A 438 12.68 -14.98 5.61
C GLY A 438 11.38 -15.28 4.85
N ALA A 439 11.49 -15.58 3.54
CA ALA A 439 10.37 -16.02 2.73
C ALA A 439 9.87 -17.41 3.19
N LEU A 440 10.78 -18.32 3.45
CA LEU A 440 10.46 -19.67 3.94
C LEU A 440 9.77 -19.64 5.31
N LYS A 441 10.28 -18.83 6.26
CA LYS A 441 9.71 -18.70 7.61
C LYS A 441 8.26 -18.22 7.62
N SER A 442 7.92 -17.29 6.75
CA SER A 442 6.55 -16.80 6.65
C SER A 442 5.63 -17.79 5.95
N ASN A 443 6.18 -18.74 5.19
CA ASN A 443 5.45 -19.64 4.28
C ASN A 443 4.51 -18.87 3.33
N ARG A 444 4.79 -17.57 3.11
CA ARG A 444 3.99 -16.64 2.30
C ARG A 444 4.95 -15.57 1.76
N SER A 445 5.46 -15.80 0.56
CA SER A 445 6.53 -14.99 -0.03
C SER A 445 6.05 -14.22 -1.26
N PHE A 446 5.28 -13.14 -1.03
CA PHE A 446 4.75 -12.32 -2.13
C PHE A 446 5.47 -11.00 -2.35
#